data_c3829cd62fb81168173de3d1e872ea45
#
_entry.id   c3829cd62fb81168173de3d1e872ea45
#
_cell.length_a   1.000
_cell.length_b   1.000
_cell.length_c   1.000
_cell.angle_alpha   90.00
_cell.angle_beta   90.00
_cell.angle_gamma   90.00
#
_symmetry.space_group_name_H-M   'P 1'
#
loop_
_entity.id
_entity.type
_entity.pdbx_description
1 polymer ?
#
loop_
_entity_poly.entity_id
_entity_poly.type
_entity_poly.pdbx_seq_one_letter_code
_entity_poly.pdbx_strand_id
1 'polypeptide(L)'
;MMLTTLRDANPIWNEVFANVDFLMVGTLERLGENGSLSESAALAALLLAKSLRLNHVALPLEEAELTRLCTEQLWTIRDESGGFSQAADIPHAATIQAGVQELRVLGPAVIDIQALDVPVSLTGTPLLISTRDGVPWFLSYRRYAYAEEIITSRLINAAHSTDLLDGVTGDEVVRTLGKIPMSEVGEQAIRFAVERKLSIITGGPGRGKTTVIASLLVGLRLTAERRGKKFSVALCAPTAKAAVRMEEAIKGQVSSLGETWEDLQRFVQIDDRSGSVHRLLGIRPDNTKSLRHLDHDFVIVDEVSMLDVSLLAKVIEHAPSTHLVFVGDADQLASVNVGAALRDMIDGAELAGLSGIVSKLNVNYRFRSEIDEFASAINRGNADEALEVMSRHPDVIRRATKADDLVRENVQWAQDLQMSAIASARGETSPSDLIAK
;
A
#
# COMPACT_ATOMS: atom_id res chain seq x y z
N MET A 1 -7.59 2.79 38.03
CA MET A 1 -7.29 4.24 38.19
C MET A 1 -7.70 4.92 36.90
N MET A 2 -8.36 6.06 36.93
CA MET A 2 -8.79 6.73 35.67
C MET A 2 -7.57 7.14 34.85
N LEU A 3 -7.64 7.04 33.53
CA LEU A 3 -6.56 7.38 32.59
C LEU A 3 -6.01 8.81 32.79
N THR A 4 -6.87 9.78 33.14
CA THR A 4 -6.48 11.14 33.50
C THR A 4 -5.52 11.16 34.70
N THR A 5 -5.79 10.39 35.76
CA THR A 5 -4.95 10.31 36.95
C THR A 5 -3.60 9.66 36.64
N LEU A 6 -3.59 8.64 35.76
CA LEU A 6 -2.34 8.01 35.28
C LEU A 6 -1.50 8.97 34.43
N ARG A 7 -2.16 9.77 33.60
CA ARG A 7 -1.54 10.80 32.78
C ARG A 7 -0.84 11.86 33.62
N ASP A 8 -1.50 12.32 34.70
CA ASP A 8 -0.95 13.32 35.61
C ASP A 8 0.20 12.76 36.45
N ALA A 9 0.16 11.46 36.80
CA ALA A 9 1.22 10.78 37.52
C ALA A 9 2.47 10.49 36.66
N ASN A 10 2.33 10.48 35.32
CA ASN A 10 3.39 10.16 34.36
C ASN A 10 3.59 11.33 33.37
N PRO A 11 4.27 12.43 33.75
CA PRO A 11 4.40 13.61 32.88
C PRO A 11 5.03 13.32 31.50
N ILE A 12 5.98 12.38 31.43
CA ILE A 12 6.63 11.96 30.17
C ILE A 12 5.62 11.43 29.14
N TRP A 13 4.48 10.87 29.59
CA TRP A 13 3.44 10.40 28.68
C TRP A 13 2.84 11.54 27.84
N ASN A 14 2.83 12.79 28.37
CA ASN A 14 2.35 13.94 27.61
C ASN A 14 3.31 14.35 26.47
N GLU A 15 4.57 13.98 26.58
CA GLU A 15 5.58 14.25 25.55
C GLU A 15 5.61 13.13 24.52
N VAL A 16 5.47 11.88 24.96
CA VAL A 16 5.56 10.68 24.13
C VAL A 16 4.27 10.43 23.33
N PHE A 17 3.09 10.61 23.96
CA PHE A 17 1.80 10.27 23.36
C PHE A 17 0.99 11.50 22.98
N ALA A 18 0.30 11.44 21.83
CA ALA A 18 -0.61 12.48 21.40
C ALA A 18 -1.96 12.36 22.12
N ASN A 19 -2.74 13.46 22.15
CA ASN A 19 -4.06 13.46 22.75
C ASN A 19 -5.01 12.41 22.14
N VAL A 20 -4.85 12.08 20.85
CA VAL A 20 -5.65 11.05 20.19
C VAL A 20 -5.38 9.66 20.76
N ASP A 21 -4.13 9.35 21.15
CA ASP A 21 -3.76 8.08 21.75
C ASP A 21 -4.51 7.90 23.09
N PHE A 22 -4.56 8.95 23.92
CA PHE A 22 -5.33 8.96 25.18
C PHE A 22 -6.85 8.82 24.93
N LEU A 23 -7.39 9.43 23.89
CA LEU A 23 -8.81 9.28 23.54
C LEU A 23 -9.16 7.85 23.15
N MET A 24 -8.28 7.18 22.40
CA MET A 24 -8.47 5.78 22.02
C MET A 24 -8.45 4.87 23.25
N VAL A 25 -7.47 5.03 24.13
CA VAL A 25 -7.37 4.24 25.36
C VAL A 25 -8.51 4.54 26.34
N GLY A 26 -8.92 5.79 26.49
CA GLY A 26 -10.10 6.16 27.29
C GLY A 26 -11.42 5.56 26.78
N THR A 27 -11.48 5.21 25.50
CA THR A 27 -12.61 4.45 24.96
C THR A 27 -12.56 2.99 25.38
N LEU A 28 -11.38 2.35 25.38
CA LEU A 28 -11.20 1.00 25.89
C LEU A 28 -11.51 0.91 27.38
N GLU A 29 -11.08 1.89 28.19
CA GLU A 29 -11.41 1.97 29.61
C GLU A 29 -12.92 1.98 29.86
N ARG A 30 -13.69 2.70 29.06
CA ARG A 30 -15.17 2.72 29.15
C ARG A 30 -15.86 1.44 28.72
N LEU A 31 -15.21 0.63 27.86
CA LEU A 31 -15.74 -0.64 27.38
C LEU A 31 -15.41 -1.81 28.34
N GLY A 32 -14.44 -1.64 29.26
CA GLY A 32 -14.11 -2.65 30.26
C GLY A 32 -15.13 -2.69 31.39
N GLU A 33 -15.50 -3.88 31.87
CA GLU A 33 -16.50 -4.07 32.92
C GLU A 33 -16.09 -3.40 34.27
N ASN A 34 -14.81 -3.26 34.54
CA ASN A 34 -14.27 -2.68 35.79
C ASN A 34 -13.90 -1.19 35.70
N GLY A 35 -14.02 -0.56 34.53
CA GLY A 35 -13.90 0.88 34.34
C GLY A 35 -12.55 1.52 34.71
N SER A 36 -11.48 0.74 34.96
CA SER A 36 -10.16 1.26 35.29
C SER A 36 -9.04 0.37 34.75
N LEU A 37 -8.02 1.02 34.17
CA LEU A 37 -6.79 0.36 33.73
C LEU A 37 -5.71 0.52 34.80
N SER A 38 -4.85 -0.48 34.97
CA SER A 38 -3.59 -0.29 35.66
C SER A 38 -2.64 0.56 34.80
N GLU A 39 -1.55 1.01 35.41
CA GLU A 39 -0.54 1.80 34.69
C GLU A 39 0.09 1.00 33.54
N SER A 40 0.45 -0.27 33.78
CA SER A 40 1.02 -1.15 32.77
C SER A 40 0.04 -1.46 31.64
N ALA A 41 -1.25 -1.69 31.93
CA ALA A 41 -2.28 -1.92 30.93
C ALA A 41 -2.56 -0.65 30.08
N ALA A 42 -2.60 0.51 30.74
CA ALA A 42 -2.75 1.79 30.03
C ALA A 42 -1.54 2.08 29.12
N LEU A 43 -0.33 1.79 29.60
CA LEU A 43 0.90 1.93 28.81
C LEU A 43 0.89 1.02 27.57
N ALA A 44 0.55 -0.25 27.70
CA ALA A 44 0.47 -1.18 26.57
C ALA A 44 -0.57 -0.71 25.54
N ALA A 45 -1.74 -0.23 25.99
CA ALA A 45 -2.76 0.30 25.10
C ALA A 45 -2.37 1.63 24.42
N LEU A 46 -1.64 2.52 25.12
CA LEU A 46 -1.09 3.76 24.54
C LEU A 46 -0.02 3.47 23.49
N LEU A 47 0.86 2.51 23.74
CA LEU A 47 1.87 2.08 22.75
C LEU A 47 1.21 1.49 21.50
N LEU A 48 0.16 0.67 21.66
CA LEU A 48 -0.61 0.19 20.51
C LEU A 48 -1.27 1.36 19.74
N ALA A 49 -1.87 2.32 20.44
CA ALA A 49 -2.48 3.48 19.78
C ALA A 49 -1.44 4.30 19.01
N LYS A 50 -0.25 4.52 19.59
CA LYS A 50 0.86 5.21 18.92
C LYS A 50 1.42 4.39 17.76
N SER A 51 1.53 3.06 17.88
CA SER A 51 2.00 2.21 16.78
C SER A 51 1.10 2.34 15.55
N LEU A 52 -0.22 2.37 15.73
CA LEU A 52 -1.15 2.61 14.62
C LEU A 52 -0.92 3.98 13.94
N ARG A 53 -0.66 5.01 14.71
CA ARG A 53 -0.37 6.36 14.19
C ARG A 53 0.95 6.41 13.41
N LEU A 54 1.85 5.47 13.66
CA LEU A 54 3.11 5.25 12.94
C LEU A 54 3.00 4.17 11.84
N ASN A 55 1.79 3.83 11.43
CA ASN A 55 1.47 2.86 10.37
C ASN A 55 1.75 1.38 10.71
N HIS A 56 1.95 1.02 11.97
CA HIS A 56 1.99 -0.38 12.37
C HIS A 56 0.57 -0.88 12.69
N VAL A 57 0.18 -2.02 12.19
CA VAL A 57 -1.16 -2.61 12.42
C VAL A 57 -1.28 -3.34 13.77
N ALA A 58 -0.14 -3.71 14.36
CA ALA A 58 -0.05 -4.40 15.64
C ALA A 58 1.17 -3.94 16.43
N LEU A 59 1.15 -4.21 17.75
CA LEU A 59 2.29 -4.05 18.65
C LEU A 59 2.93 -5.44 18.85
N PRO A 60 4.19 -5.66 18.45
CA PRO A 60 4.90 -6.91 18.72
C PRO A 60 5.12 -7.05 20.23
N LEU A 61 5.07 -8.29 20.75
CA LEU A 61 5.24 -8.58 22.17
C LEU A 61 6.49 -9.43 22.46
N GLU A 62 7.22 -9.84 21.42
CA GLU A 62 8.54 -10.41 21.59
C GLU A 62 9.51 -9.36 22.13
N GLU A 63 10.29 -9.69 23.16
CA GLU A 63 11.10 -8.74 23.92
C GLU A 63 12.07 -7.94 23.05
N ALA A 64 12.79 -8.60 22.15
CA ALA A 64 13.78 -7.97 21.29
C ALA A 64 13.13 -6.97 20.33
N GLU A 65 12.04 -7.38 19.66
CA GLU A 65 11.34 -6.57 18.69
C GLU A 65 10.59 -5.41 19.34
N LEU A 66 9.94 -5.66 20.49
CA LEU A 66 9.26 -4.64 21.26
C LEU A 66 10.24 -3.58 21.78
N THR A 67 11.39 -4.01 22.30
CA THR A 67 12.44 -3.10 22.78
C THR A 67 12.99 -2.26 21.63
N ARG A 68 13.27 -2.87 20.47
CA ARG A 68 13.71 -2.17 19.27
C ARG A 68 12.70 -1.13 18.83
N LEU A 69 11.44 -1.52 18.72
CA LEU A 69 10.36 -0.62 18.27
C LEU A 69 10.14 0.54 19.25
N CYS A 70 10.18 0.28 20.57
CA CYS A 70 10.11 1.34 21.56
C CYS A 70 11.29 2.30 21.45
N THR A 71 12.52 1.79 21.32
CA THR A 71 13.73 2.59 21.23
C THR A 71 13.75 3.49 20.00
N GLU A 72 13.39 2.93 18.84
CA GLU A 72 13.53 3.62 17.56
C GLU A 72 12.33 4.53 17.22
N GLN A 73 11.13 4.19 17.68
CA GLN A 73 9.91 4.81 17.19
C GLN A 73 8.87 5.17 18.25
N LEU A 74 8.51 4.23 19.14
CA LEU A 74 7.37 4.42 20.02
C LEU A 74 7.66 5.31 21.22
N TRP A 75 8.90 5.29 21.75
CA TRP A 75 9.31 6.07 22.92
C TRP A 75 10.16 7.26 22.52
N THR A 76 9.61 8.10 21.65
CA THR A 76 10.26 9.27 21.07
C THR A 76 9.47 10.55 21.32
N ILE A 77 10.19 11.67 21.47
CA ILE A 77 9.66 13.02 21.63
C ILE A 77 10.12 13.89 20.46
N ARG A 78 9.38 14.96 20.19
CA ARG A 78 9.79 15.97 19.21
C ARG A 78 10.88 16.85 19.82
N ASP A 79 12.01 16.97 19.15
CA ASP A 79 13.08 17.88 19.55
C ASP A 79 12.88 19.31 19.01
N GLU A 80 13.72 20.24 19.46
CA GLU A 80 13.64 21.66 19.06
C GLU A 80 13.86 21.89 17.55
N SER A 81 14.51 20.96 16.86
CA SER A 81 14.73 21.02 15.41
C SER A 81 13.53 20.51 14.61
N GLY A 82 12.49 19.97 15.28
CA GLY A 82 11.33 19.33 14.70
C GLY A 82 11.55 17.85 14.32
N GLY A 83 12.75 17.32 14.61
CA GLY A 83 13.07 15.90 14.52
C GLY A 83 12.48 15.09 15.68
N PHE A 84 12.80 13.79 15.72
CA PHE A 84 12.44 12.92 16.82
C PHE A 84 13.70 12.45 17.53
N SER A 85 13.71 12.54 18.86
CA SER A 85 14.73 11.99 19.73
C SER A 85 14.11 11.01 20.70
N GLN A 86 14.93 10.10 21.23
CA GLN A 86 14.49 9.14 22.22
C GLN A 86 14.13 9.85 23.53
N ALA A 87 12.97 9.52 24.09
CA ALA A 87 12.60 9.98 25.44
C ALA A 87 13.40 9.22 26.52
N ALA A 88 13.52 9.84 27.69
CA ALA A 88 14.12 9.18 28.85
C ALA A 88 13.27 7.97 29.32
N ASP A 89 13.89 7.07 30.06
CA ASP A 89 13.25 5.97 30.77
C ASP A 89 12.36 5.09 29.86
N ILE A 90 12.96 4.47 28.84
CA ILE A 90 12.26 3.52 27.95
C ILE A 90 11.62 2.43 28.78
N PRO A 91 10.31 2.14 28.58
CA PRO A 91 9.64 1.07 29.32
C PRO A 91 10.27 -0.29 29.04
N HIS A 92 10.51 -1.06 30.08
CA HIS A 92 10.95 -2.43 29.92
C HIS A 92 9.87 -3.28 29.24
N ALA A 93 10.26 -4.15 28.32
CA ALA A 93 9.36 -5.07 27.64
C ALA A 93 8.48 -5.88 28.61
N ALA A 94 9.07 -6.33 29.72
CA ALA A 94 8.34 -7.04 30.78
C ALA A 94 7.16 -6.24 31.36
N THR A 95 7.30 -4.91 31.53
CA THR A 95 6.22 -4.04 32.01
C THR A 95 5.08 -3.96 31.00
N ILE A 96 5.41 -3.86 29.71
CA ILE A 96 4.43 -3.82 28.63
C ILE A 96 3.72 -5.17 28.51
N GLN A 97 4.46 -6.28 28.57
CA GLN A 97 3.91 -7.64 28.53
C GLN A 97 2.99 -7.92 29.75
N ALA A 98 3.37 -7.45 30.94
CA ALA A 98 2.51 -7.52 32.13
C ALA A 98 1.19 -6.75 31.89
N GLY A 99 1.26 -5.55 31.34
CA GLY A 99 0.09 -4.76 30.97
C GLY A 99 -0.83 -5.47 29.96
N VAL A 100 -0.26 -6.17 28.97
CA VAL A 100 -1.04 -6.98 28.01
C VAL A 100 -1.75 -8.13 28.72
N GLN A 101 -1.11 -8.81 29.68
CA GLN A 101 -1.74 -9.86 30.49
C GLN A 101 -2.93 -9.30 31.32
N GLU A 102 -2.78 -8.12 31.88
CA GLU A 102 -3.87 -7.45 32.60
C GLU A 102 -5.02 -7.05 31.67
N LEU A 103 -4.73 -6.62 30.44
CA LEU A 103 -5.76 -6.39 29.42
C LEU A 103 -6.57 -7.65 29.11
N ARG A 104 -5.96 -8.86 29.17
CA ARG A 104 -6.69 -10.14 29.01
C ARG A 104 -7.73 -10.36 30.10
N VAL A 105 -7.45 -9.93 31.33
CA VAL A 105 -8.30 -10.14 32.50
C VAL A 105 -9.47 -9.14 32.55
N LEU A 106 -9.41 -8.04 31.81
CA LEU A 106 -10.47 -7.02 31.78
C LEU A 106 -11.77 -7.45 31.07
N GLY A 107 -11.93 -8.74 30.74
CA GLY A 107 -13.16 -9.27 30.17
C GLY A 107 -13.29 -9.05 28.66
N PRO A 108 -14.49 -8.68 28.15
CA PRO A 108 -14.76 -8.72 26.72
C PRO A 108 -13.96 -7.75 25.84
N ALA A 109 -13.12 -6.89 26.42
CA ALA A 109 -12.28 -5.97 25.65
C ALA A 109 -11.09 -6.63 24.93
N VAL A 110 -10.66 -7.83 25.35
CA VAL A 110 -9.49 -8.54 24.77
C VAL A 110 -9.83 -10.00 24.55
N ILE A 111 -9.54 -10.51 23.35
CA ILE A 111 -9.62 -11.94 23.02
C ILE A 111 -8.22 -12.46 22.72
N ASP A 112 -7.90 -13.62 23.31
CA ASP A 112 -6.72 -14.40 22.99
C ASP A 112 -7.07 -15.34 21.84
N ILE A 113 -6.36 -15.23 20.72
CA ILE A 113 -6.47 -16.15 19.58
C ILE A 113 -5.20 -17.00 19.52
N GLN A 114 -5.37 -18.29 19.73
CA GLN A 114 -4.31 -19.27 19.50
C GLN A 114 -4.25 -19.61 18.04
N ALA A 115 -3.12 -19.36 17.42
CA ALA A 115 -2.81 -19.67 16.05
C ALA A 115 -3.75 -19.04 14.99
N LEU A 116 -3.23 -18.86 13.80
CA LEU A 116 -3.93 -18.29 12.61
C LEU A 116 -5.10 -19.18 12.09
N ASP A 117 -5.42 -20.27 12.76
CA ASP A 117 -6.44 -21.24 12.32
C ASP A 117 -7.88 -20.89 12.74
N VAL A 118 -8.03 -19.88 13.60
CA VAL A 118 -9.37 -19.42 14.03
C VAL A 118 -9.72 -18.15 13.25
N PRO A 119 -10.78 -18.17 12.41
CA PRO A 119 -11.19 -17.00 11.65
C PRO A 119 -11.48 -15.80 12.57
N VAL A 120 -10.84 -14.67 12.32
CA VAL A 120 -11.11 -13.43 13.03
C VAL A 120 -12.45 -12.89 12.60
N SER A 121 -13.38 -12.69 13.55
CA SER A 121 -14.67 -12.04 13.29
C SER A 121 -14.61 -10.56 13.58
N LEU A 122 -15.31 -9.73 12.82
CA LEU A 122 -15.47 -8.30 13.13
C LEU A 122 -16.32 -8.03 14.38
N THR A 123 -17.11 -9.02 14.81
CA THR A 123 -17.95 -8.91 16.00
C THR A 123 -17.19 -9.31 17.25
N GLY A 124 -17.46 -8.64 18.37
CA GLY A 124 -16.87 -8.94 19.68
C GLY A 124 -15.95 -7.82 20.17
N THR A 125 -14.95 -8.21 20.94
CA THR A 125 -14.06 -7.26 21.63
C THR A 125 -13.16 -6.48 20.67
N PRO A 126 -12.82 -5.22 20.97
CA PRO A 126 -12.07 -4.36 20.05
C PRO A 126 -10.59 -4.73 19.91
N LEU A 127 -10.00 -5.39 20.94
CA LEU A 127 -8.60 -5.79 20.95
C LEU A 127 -8.45 -7.31 20.77
N LEU A 128 -7.36 -7.70 20.14
CA LEU A 128 -6.92 -9.09 20.00
C LEU A 128 -5.49 -9.26 20.49
N ILE A 129 -5.24 -10.35 21.19
CA ILE A 129 -3.90 -10.83 21.52
C ILE A 129 -3.69 -12.11 20.71
N SER A 130 -2.82 -12.05 19.72
CA SER A 130 -2.35 -13.23 18.99
C SER A 130 -1.31 -13.95 19.84
N THR A 131 -1.41 -15.28 19.97
CA THR A 131 -0.42 -16.09 20.65
C THR A 131 0.29 -17.01 19.66
N ARG A 132 1.54 -17.34 19.96
CA ARG A 132 2.31 -18.38 19.29
C ARG A 132 2.77 -19.39 20.36
N ASP A 133 2.37 -20.65 20.21
CA ASP A 133 2.62 -21.70 21.20
C ASP A 133 2.14 -21.31 22.62
N GLY A 134 1.00 -20.61 22.71
CA GLY A 134 0.43 -20.12 23.96
C GLY A 134 1.09 -18.86 24.54
N VAL A 135 2.15 -18.35 23.93
CA VAL A 135 2.83 -17.11 24.34
C VAL A 135 2.27 -15.91 23.56
N PRO A 136 1.92 -14.79 24.20
CA PRO A 136 1.49 -13.58 23.52
C PRO A 136 2.54 -13.11 22.52
N TRP A 137 2.12 -12.92 21.28
CA TRP A 137 3.00 -12.57 20.16
C TRP A 137 2.73 -11.17 19.63
N PHE A 138 1.44 -10.83 19.42
CA PHE A 138 1.01 -9.49 19.00
C PHE A 138 -0.20 -9.02 19.77
N LEU A 139 -0.26 -7.70 20.05
CA LEU A 139 -1.45 -6.98 20.45
C LEU A 139 -1.93 -6.13 19.25
N SER A 140 -3.19 -6.28 18.86
CA SER A 140 -3.77 -5.56 17.71
C SER A 140 -5.21 -5.13 17.96
N TYR A 141 -5.70 -4.16 17.18
CA TYR A 141 -7.14 -3.95 17.09
C TYR A 141 -7.77 -5.00 16.17
N ARG A 142 -8.88 -5.57 16.62
CA ARG A 142 -9.63 -6.61 15.89
C ARG A 142 -9.86 -6.29 14.41
N ARG A 143 -10.23 -5.05 14.09
CA ARG A 143 -10.52 -4.63 12.71
C ARG A 143 -9.31 -4.77 11.78
N TYR A 144 -8.11 -4.57 12.30
CA TYR A 144 -6.88 -4.71 11.50
C TYR A 144 -6.45 -6.17 11.39
N ALA A 145 -6.54 -6.94 12.47
CA ALA A 145 -6.28 -8.38 12.42
C ALA A 145 -7.24 -9.09 11.44
N TYR A 146 -8.52 -8.71 11.43
CA TYR A 146 -9.50 -9.19 10.45
C TYR A 146 -9.09 -8.83 9.01
N ALA A 147 -8.67 -7.59 8.78
CA ALA A 147 -8.25 -7.14 7.45
C ALA A 147 -7.00 -7.89 6.97
N GLU A 148 -6.02 -8.11 7.84
CA GLU A 148 -4.82 -8.89 7.53
C GLU A 148 -5.14 -10.35 7.21
N GLU A 149 -6.06 -10.97 7.93
CA GLU A 149 -6.52 -12.33 7.65
C GLU A 149 -7.16 -12.46 6.27
N ILE A 150 -8.06 -11.53 5.90
CA ILE A 150 -8.68 -11.50 4.57
C ILE A 150 -7.63 -11.39 3.47
N ILE A 151 -6.65 -10.50 3.64
CA ILE A 151 -5.57 -10.29 2.68
C ILE A 151 -4.71 -11.55 2.58
N THR A 152 -4.25 -12.08 3.71
CA THR A 152 -3.37 -13.25 3.78
C THR A 152 -4.03 -14.49 3.18
N SER A 153 -5.28 -14.77 3.55
CA SER A 153 -6.04 -15.89 3.00
C SER A 153 -6.17 -15.79 1.48
N ARG A 154 -6.42 -14.60 0.95
CA ARG A 154 -6.51 -14.38 -0.50
C ARG A 154 -5.18 -14.59 -1.21
N LEU A 155 -4.07 -14.10 -0.64
CA LEU A 155 -2.71 -14.30 -1.16
C LEU A 155 -2.36 -15.79 -1.24
N ILE A 156 -2.55 -16.52 -0.15
CA ILE A 156 -2.26 -17.96 -0.07
C ILE A 156 -3.09 -18.73 -1.11
N ASN A 157 -4.40 -18.49 -1.15
CA ASN A 157 -5.29 -19.14 -2.09
C ASN A 157 -4.91 -18.85 -3.56
N ALA A 158 -4.58 -17.60 -3.89
CA ALA A 158 -4.18 -17.21 -5.23
C ALA A 158 -2.84 -17.84 -5.65
N ALA A 159 -1.90 -18.01 -4.73
CA ALA A 159 -0.61 -18.63 -5.03
C ALA A 159 -0.72 -20.14 -5.28
N HIS A 160 -1.60 -20.85 -4.56
CA HIS A 160 -1.72 -22.30 -4.63
C HIS A 160 -2.76 -22.80 -5.63
N SER A 161 -3.62 -21.91 -6.18
CA SER A 161 -4.66 -22.31 -7.13
C SER A 161 -4.52 -21.57 -8.45
N THR A 162 -4.73 -22.29 -9.55
CA THR A 162 -4.96 -21.69 -10.87
C THR A 162 -6.46 -21.62 -11.10
N ASP A 163 -6.96 -20.44 -11.42
CA ASP A 163 -8.37 -20.22 -11.71
C ASP A 163 -8.47 -19.63 -13.13
N LEU A 164 -9.01 -20.41 -14.04
CA LEU A 164 -9.11 -20.03 -15.46
C LEU A 164 -10.53 -19.54 -15.75
N LEU A 165 -10.64 -18.27 -16.08
CA LEU A 165 -11.91 -17.70 -16.49
C LEU A 165 -12.34 -18.31 -17.83
N ASP A 166 -13.36 -19.16 -17.81
CA ASP A 166 -13.87 -19.89 -18.99
C ASP A 166 -12.78 -20.68 -19.75
N GLY A 167 -11.76 -21.17 -19.05
CA GLY A 167 -10.65 -21.89 -19.65
C GLY A 167 -9.70 -21.02 -20.48
N VAL A 168 -9.70 -19.70 -20.30
CA VAL A 168 -8.71 -18.79 -20.90
C VAL A 168 -7.41 -18.89 -20.11
N THR A 169 -6.30 -19.20 -20.80
CA THR A 169 -4.98 -19.25 -20.19
C THR A 169 -4.20 -17.95 -20.43
N GLY A 170 -3.28 -17.64 -19.52
CA GLY A 170 -2.38 -16.50 -19.69
C GLY A 170 -1.52 -16.62 -20.95
N ASP A 171 -1.06 -17.83 -21.29
CA ASP A 171 -0.35 -18.10 -22.53
C ASP A 171 -1.20 -17.84 -23.80
N GLU A 172 -2.48 -18.09 -23.75
CA GLU A 172 -3.37 -17.73 -24.85
C GLU A 172 -3.45 -16.22 -25.03
N VAL A 173 -3.64 -15.47 -23.94
CA VAL A 173 -3.71 -14.02 -23.95
C VAL A 173 -2.37 -13.42 -24.45
N VAL A 174 -1.25 -13.88 -23.93
CA VAL A 174 0.10 -13.42 -24.37
C VAL A 174 0.33 -13.72 -25.85
N ARG A 175 -0.03 -14.92 -26.33
CA ARG A 175 0.10 -15.25 -27.76
C ARG A 175 -0.73 -14.37 -28.67
N THR A 176 -1.90 -13.90 -28.22
CA THR A 176 -2.74 -13.00 -29.05
C THR A 176 -2.09 -11.63 -29.26
N LEU A 177 -1.24 -11.17 -28.34
CA LEU A 177 -0.49 -9.91 -28.46
C LEU A 177 0.56 -9.94 -29.59
N GLY A 178 1.00 -11.13 -30.00
CA GLY A 178 1.85 -11.34 -31.18
C GLY A 178 3.20 -10.62 -31.06
N LYS A 179 3.40 -9.57 -31.89
CA LYS A 179 4.65 -8.82 -31.96
C LYS A 179 4.70 -7.57 -31.08
N ILE A 180 3.71 -7.37 -30.20
CA ILE A 180 3.76 -6.24 -29.25
C ILE A 180 4.97 -6.42 -28.34
N PRO A 181 5.95 -5.49 -28.35
CA PRO A 181 7.16 -5.63 -27.55
C PRO A 181 6.83 -5.60 -26.06
N MET A 182 7.17 -6.65 -25.36
CA MET A 182 7.01 -6.75 -23.91
C MET A 182 8.20 -7.45 -23.28
N SER A 183 8.54 -7.09 -22.06
CA SER A 183 9.55 -7.82 -21.29
C SER A 183 8.98 -9.17 -20.84
N GLU A 184 9.85 -10.15 -20.60
CA GLU A 184 9.46 -11.46 -20.05
C GLU A 184 8.65 -11.32 -18.74
N VAL A 185 9.05 -10.39 -17.86
CA VAL A 185 8.34 -10.08 -16.62
C VAL A 185 6.95 -9.49 -16.91
N GLY A 186 6.81 -8.66 -17.95
CA GLY A 186 5.52 -8.12 -18.37
C GLY A 186 4.57 -9.21 -18.89
N GLU A 187 5.07 -10.15 -19.68
CA GLU A 187 4.30 -11.33 -20.11
C GLU A 187 3.89 -12.21 -18.91
N GLN A 188 4.80 -12.43 -17.96
CA GLN A 188 4.52 -13.17 -16.74
C GLN A 188 3.44 -12.47 -15.91
N ALA A 189 3.47 -11.14 -15.82
CA ALA A 189 2.44 -10.37 -15.13
C ALA A 189 1.05 -10.57 -15.75
N ILE A 190 0.96 -10.64 -17.08
CA ILE A 190 -0.29 -10.95 -17.78
C ILE A 190 -0.74 -12.39 -17.47
N ARG A 191 0.18 -13.38 -17.51
CA ARG A 191 -0.16 -14.77 -17.14
C ARG A 191 -0.75 -14.85 -15.74
N PHE A 192 -0.10 -14.23 -14.75
CA PHE A 192 -0.61 -14.22 -13.38
C PHE A 192 -1.96 -13.51 -13.26
N ALA A 193 -2.14 -12.36 -13.95
CA ALA A 193 -3.40 -11.63 -13.93
C ALA A 193 -4.58 -12.47 -14.46
N VAL A 194 -4.34 -13.31 -15.47
CA VAL A 194 -5.37 -14.14 -16.11
C VAL A 194 -5.62 -15.45 -15.33
N GLU A 195 -4.60 -16.02 -14.72
CA GLU A 195 -4.64 -17.36 -14.13
C GLU A 195 -4.80 -17.38 -12.61
N ARG A 196 -4.68 -16.22 -11.94
CA ARG A 196 -4.73 -16.12 -10.48
C ARG A 196 -5.83 -15.18 -10.03
N LYS A 197 -6.54 -15.56 -8.98
CA LYS A 197 -7.57 -14.70 -8.38
C LYS A 197 -7.00 -13.41 -7.75
N LEU A 198 -5.70 -13.37 -7.51
CA LEU A 198 -4.98 -12.18 -7.11
C LEU A 198 -3.60 -12.20 -7.76
N SER A 199 -3.22 -11.09 -8.39
CA SER A 199 -1.87 -10.85 -8.89
C SER A 199 -1.40 -9.43 -8.52
N ILE A 200 -0.11 -9.27 -8.33
CA ILE A 200 0.53 -8.01 -7.96
C ILE A 200 1.56 -7.64 -9.01
N ILE A 201 1.42 -6.44 -9.57
CA ILE A 201 2.37 -5.85 -10.50
C ILE A 201 3.04 -4.66 -9.80
N THR A 202 4.31 -4.80 -9.45
CA THR A 202 5.04 -3.74 -8.76
C THR A 202 6.24 -3.26 -9.55
N GLY A 203 6.64 -2.03 -9.31
CA GLY A 203 7.81 -1.41 -9.93
C GLY A 203 7.76 0.10 -9.80
N GLY A 204 8.92 0.73 -9.80
CA GLY A 204 9.08 2.17 -9.71
C GLY A 204 8.39 2.95 -10.83
N PRO A 205 8.41 4.28 -10.77
CA PRO A 205 7.83 5.11 -11.82
C PRO A 205 8.58 4.89 -13.15
N GLY A 206 7.84 4.87 -14.26
CA GLY A 206 8.42 4.67 -15.60
C GLY A 206 8.81 3.23 -15.96
N ARG A 207 8.52 2.25 -15.11
CA ARG A 207 8.85 0.83 -15.37
C ARG A 207 7.79 0.05 -16.17
N GLY A 208 6.85 0.75 -16.82
CA GLY A 208 5.92 0.13 -17.76
C GLY A 208 4.68 -0.52 -17.16
N LYS A 209 4.31 -0.24 -15.89
CA LYS A 209 3.08 -0.75 -15.27
C LYS A 209 1.84 -0.52 -16.13
N THR A 210 1.64 0.72 -16.60
CA THR A 210 0.49 1.10 -17.44
C THR A 210 0.52 0.37 -18.80
N THR A 211 1.72 0.13 -19.35
CA THR A 211 1.88 -0.65 -20.60
C THR A 211 1.44 -2.09 -20.41
N VAL A 212 1.79 -2.72 -19.27
CA VAL A 212 1.34 -4.08 -18.96
C VAL A 212 -0.18 -4.14 -18.81
N ILE A 213 -0.81 -3.16 -18.13
CA ILE A 213 -2.28 -3.07 -18.01
C ILE A 213 -2.92 -2.93 -19.40
N ALA A 214 -2.44 -2.02 -20.24
CA ALA A 214 -2.97 -1.81 -21.58
C ALA A 214 -2.82 -3.08 -22.43
N SER A 215 -1.68 -3.75 -22.37
CA SER A 215 -1.43 -5.01 -23.07
C SER A 215 -2.34 -6.13 -22.57
N LEU A 216 -2.58 -6.23 -21.25
CA LEU A 216 -3.56 -7.16 -20.70
C LEU A 216 -4.97 -6.91 -21.31
N LEU A 217 -5.42 -5.66 -21.32
CA LEU A 217 -6.74 -5.32 -21.88
C LEU A 217 -6.83 -5.61 -23.38
N VAL A 218 -5.79 -5.29 -24.16
CA VAL A 218 -5.71 -5.62 -25.60
C VAL A 218 -5.69 -7.13 -25.81
N GLY A 219 -4.91 -7.87 -25.05
CA GLY A 219 -4.86 -9.33 -25.09
C GLY A 219 -6.20 -9.98 -24.76
N LEU A 220 -6.90 -9.47 -23.74
CA LEU A 220 -8.25 -9.91 -23.38
C LEU A 220 -9.23 -9.61 -24.53
N ARG A 221 -9.17 -8.42 -25.13
CA ARG A 221 -10.01 -8.04 -26.29
C ARG A 221 -9.79 -9.01 -27.45
N LEU A 222 -8.55 -9.26 -27.84
CA LEU A 222 -8.21 -10.16 -28.96
C LEU A 222 -8.65 -11.62 -28.68
N THR A 223 -8.50 -12.07 -27.45
CA THR A 223 -8.95 -13.39 -27.01
C THR A 223 -10.46 -13.48 -26.99
N ALA A 224 -11.15 -12.46 -26.51
CA ALA A 224 -12.60 -12.35 -26.49
C ALA A 224 -13.21 -12.42 -27.88
N GLU A 225 -12.64 -11.68 -28.85
CA GLU A 225 -13.05 -11.68 -30.25
C GLU A 225 -12.93 -13.08 -30.86
N ARG A 226 -11.80 -13.77 -30.65
CA ARG A 226 -11.59 -15.15 -31.15
C ARG A 226 -12.56 -16.17 -30.55
N ARG A 227 -12.91 -15.99 -29.28
CA ARG A 227 -13.81 -16.93 -28.57
C ARG A 227 -15.30 -16.55 -28.66
N GLY A 228 -15.63 -15.40 -29.27
CA GLY A 228 -17.02 -14.90 -29.33
C GLY A 228 -17.57 -14.55 -27.93
N LYS A 229 -16.71 -14.08 -27.01
CA LYS A 229 -17.04 -13.75 -25.62
C LYS A 229 -16.85 -12.27 -25.33
N LYS A 230 -17.18 -11.87 -24.10
CA LYS A 230 -16.89 -10.55 -23.57
C LYS A 230 -16.34 -10.71 -22.15
N PHE A 231 -15.44 -9.79 -21.78
CA PHE A 231 -14.95 -9.68 -20.41
C PHE A 231 -15.47 -8.40 -19.77
N SER A 232 -15.86 -8.50 -18.50
CA SER A 232 -16.24 -7.36 -17.66
C SER A 232 -15.04 -6.91 -16.84
N VAL A 233 -14.68 -5.64 -16.93
CA VAL A 233 -13.50 -5.08 -16.26
C VAL A 233 -13.86 -3.82 -15.50
N ALA A 234 -13.43 -3.69 -14.25
CA ALA A 234 -13.44 -2.42 -13.55
C ALA A 234 -12.01 -1.90 -13.36
N LEU A 235 -11.84 -0.60 -13.63
CA LEU A 235 -10.59 0.13 -13.43
C LEU A 235 -10.75 1.07 -12.26
N CYS A 236 -9.91 0.96 -11.24
CA CYS A 236 -10.01 1.85 -10.09
C CYS A 236 -8.65 2.23 -9.50
N ALA A 237 -8.66 3.31 -8.71
CA ALA A 237 -7.50 3.83 -8.00
C ALA A 237 -7.94 4.38 -6.63
N PRO A 238 -7.04 4.71 -5.71
CA PRO A 238 -7.39 5.27 -4.40
C PRO A 238 -8.20 6.55 -4.48
N THR A 239 -7.89 7.41 -5.44
CA THR A 239 -8.56 8.70 -5.64
C THR A 239 -9.19 8.83 -7.03
N ALA A 240 -10.23 9.65 -7.16
CA ALA A 240 -10.86 9.93 -8.44
C ALA A 240 -9.88 10.55 -9.46
N LYS A 241 -8.97 11.42 -9.00
CA LYS A 241 -7.94 12.03 -9.86
C LYS A 241 -6.95 11.01 -10.40
N ALA A 242 -6.51 10.07 -9.55
CA ALA A 242 -5.62 8.99 -9.97
C ALA A 242 -6.31 8.06 -10.98
N ALA A 243 -7.60 7.75 -10.76
CA ALA A 243 -8.38 6.91 -11.68
C ALA A 243 -8.55 7.55 -13.08
N VAL A 244 -8.82 8.84 -13.15
CA VAL A 244 -8.90 9.56 -14.43
C VAL A 244 -7.56 9.52 -15.17
N ARG A 245 -6.46 9.80 -14.46
CA ARG A 245 -5.10 9.72 -15.04
C ARG A 245 -4.73 8.32 -15.51
N MET A 246 -5.11 7.29 -14.74
CA MET A 246 -4.92 5.90 -15.14
C MET A 246 -5.66 5.60 -16.43
N GLU A 247 -6.94 5.97 -16.55
CA GLU A 247 -7.76 5.73 -17.74
C GLU A 247 -7.17 6.44 -18.96
N GLU A 248 -6.79 7.72 -18.84
CA GLU A 248 -6.15 8.48 -19.92
C GLU A 248 -4.83 7.83 -20.36
N ALA A 249 -4.00 7.41 -19.42
CA ALA A 249 -2.73 6.75 -19.69
C ALA A 249 -2.92 5.39 -20.37
N ILE A 250 -3.92 4.60 -19.95
CA ILE A 250 -4.27 3.33 -20.59
C ILE A 250 -4.76 3.57 -22.01
N LYS A 251 -5.65 4.54 -22.26
CA LYS A 251 -6.12 4.91 -23.60
C LYS A 251 -4.98 5.28 -24.52
N GLY A 252 -4.04 6.10 -24.04
CA GLY A 252 -2.84 6.47 -24.80
C GLY A 252 -1.97 5.25 -25.15
N GLN A 253 -1.79 4.32 -24.22
CA GLN A 253 -1.05 3.09 -24.46
C GLN A 253 -1.78 2.14 -25.43
N VAL A 254 -3.08 1.96 -25.29
CA VAL A 254 -3.91 1.17 -26.24
C VAL A 254 -3.74 1.70 -27.66
N SER A 255 -3.79 3.03 -27.84
CA SER A 255 -3.56 3.66 -29.14
C SER A 255 -2.14 3.42 -29.66
N SER A 256 -1.12 3.45 -28.81
CA SER A 256 0.27 3.15 -29.18
C SER A 256 0.49 1.70 -29.61
N LEU A 257 -0.37 0.79 -29.14
CA LEU A 257 -0.38 -0.62 -29.56
C LEU A 257 -1.15 -0.88 -30.86
N GLY A 258 -1.65 0.18 -31.52
CA GLY A 258 -2.38 0.10 -32.77
C GLY A 258 -3.85 -0.26 -32.64
N GLU A 259 -4.40 -0.15 -31.43
CA GLU A 259 -5.81 -0.44 -31.12
C GLU A 259 -6.57 0.84 -30.77
N THR A 260 -7.90 0.84 -30.99
CA THR A 260 -8.75 1.94 -30.53
C THR A 260 -9.48 1.60 -29.24
N TRP A 261 -9.83 2.62 -28.46
CA TRP A 261 -10.58 2.41 -27.22
C TRP A 261 -11.99 1.86 -27.51
N GLU A 262 -12.60 2.29 -28.59
CA GLU A 262 -13.91 1.84 -29.07
C GLU A 262 -13.89 0.36 -29.45
N ASP A 263 -12.85 -0.10 -30.14
CA ASP A 263 -12.69 -1.52 -30.49
C ASP A 263 -12.45 -2.37 -29.26
N LEU A 264 -11.69 -1.87 -28.29
CA LEU A 264 -11.50 -2.53 -27.00
C LEU A 264 -12.84 -2.70 -26.28
N GLN A 265 -13.65 -1.65 -26.18
CA GLN A 265 -14.92 -1.67 -25.46
C GLN A 265 -15.99 -2.59 -26.10
N ARG A 266 -15.84 -3.01 -27.35
CA ARG A 266 -16.73 -3.99 -27.98
C ARG A 266 -16.68 -5.36 -27.29
N PHE A 267 -15.52 -5.73 -26.77
CA PHE A 267 -15.26 -7.06 -26.18
C PHE A 267 -14.84 -7.00 -24.71
N VAL A 268 -14.30 -5.87 -24.27
CA VAL A 268 -13.95 -5.60 -22.87
C VAL A 268 -14.88 -4.52 -22.32
N GLN A 269 -15.87 -4.94 -21.56
CA GLN A 269 -16.87 -4.05 -20.97
C GLN A 269 -16.28 -3.35 -19.75
N ILE A 270 -15.82 -2.12 -19.92
CA ILE A 270 -15.34 -1.30 -18.80
C ILE A 270 -16.55 -0.78 -18.01
N ASP A 271 -16.59 -1.05 -16.72
CA ASP A 271 -17.68 -0.59 -15.84
C ASP A 271 -17.70 0.93 -15.73
N ASP A 272 -18.87 1.54 -15.93
CA ASP A 272 -19.09 2.99 -15.77
C ASP A 272 -18.84 3.50 -14.34
N ARG A 273 -18.81 2.60 -13.36
CA ARG A 273 -18.44 2.89 -11.97
C ARG A 273 -16.92 2.92 -11.75
N SER A 274 -16.13 2.59 -12.77
CA SER A 274 -14.68 2.76 -12.73
C SER A 274 -14.32 4.16 -12.24
N GLY A 275 -13.30 4.26 -11.39
CA GLY A 275 -12.97 5.49 -10.73
C GLY A 275 -12.28 5.26 -9.38
N SER A 276 -12.72 5.94 -8.31
CA SER A 276 -12.14 5.64 -6.99
C SER A 276 -12.64 4.31 -6.43
N VAL A 277 -11.78 3.62 -5.65
CA VAL A 277 -12.14 2.39 -4.92
C VAL A 277 -13.41 2.59 -4.09
N HIS A 278 -13.56 3.75 -3.45
CA HIS A 278 -14.76 4.10 -2.69
C HIS A 278 -16.02 4.11 -3.56
N ARG A 279 -15.95 4.69 -4.76
CA ARG A 279 -17.06 4.71 -5.72
C ARG A 279 -17.42 3.30 -6.19
N LEU A 280 -16.43 2.48 -6.50
CA LEU A 280 -16.63 1.11 -6.97
C LEU A 280 -17.34 0.28 -5.90
N LEU A 281 -16.87 0.31 -4.66
CA LEU A 281 -17.48 -0.38 -3.52
C LEU A 281 -18.80 0.27 -3.04
N GLY A 282 -19.14 1.49 -3.50
CA GLY A 282 -20.31 2.22 -3.05
C GLY A 282 -20.18 2.81 -1.65
N ILE A 283 -18.96 3.03 -1.17
CA ILE A 283 -18.69 3.66 0.14
C ILE A 283 -19.08 5.14 0.06
N ARG A 284 -19.90 5.60 1.00
CA ARG A 284 -20.33 7.00 1.16
C ARG A 284 -20.16 7.43 2.62
N PRO A 285 -19.97 8.73 2.91
CA PRO A 285 -19.79 9.22 4.28
C PRO A 285 -20.94 8.89 5.24
N ASP A 286 -22.15 8.80 4.71
CA ASP A 286 -23.41 8.54 5.42
C ASP A 286 -23.88 7.08 5.30
N ASN A 287 -22.97 6.16 5.01
CA ASN A 287 -23.31 4.82 4.53
C ASN A 287 -23.91 3.94 5.63
N THR A 288 -25.21 3.77 5.59
CA THR A 288 -25.96 2.73 6.31
C THR A 288 -26.22 1.48 5.47
N LYS A 289 -25.76 1.44 4.21
CA LYS A 289 -26.03 0.34 3.26
C LYS A 289 -24.83 -0.62 3.18
N SER A 290 -25.10 -1.88 2.89
CA SER A 290 -24.07 -2.88 2.57
C SER A 290 -23.20 -2.43 1.38
N LEU A 291 -21.94 -2.76 1.42
CA LEU A 291 -21.02 -2.55 0.30
C LEU A 291 -21.45 -3.39 -0.90
N ARG A 292 -21.05 -2.95 -2.09
CA ARG A 292 -21.37 -3.66 -3.33
C ARG A 292 -20.44 -4.83 -3.56
N HIS A 293 -20.97 -5.95 -4.01
CA HIS A 293 -20.17 -7.02 -4.61
C HIS A 293 -19.59 -6.58 -5.95
N LEU A 294 -18.39 -7.05 -6.25
CA LEU A 294 -17.66 -6.76 -7.47
C LEU A 294 -17.73 -8.03 -8.35
N ASP A 295 -18.81 -8.15 -9.12
CA ASP A 295 -19.09 -9.30 -9.99
C ASP A 295 -18.47 -9.12 -11.38
N HIS A 296 -17.22 -8.64 -11.42
CA HIS A 296 -16.45 -8.47 -12.66
C HIS A 296 -15.54 -9.66 -12.90
N ASP A 297 -15.19 -9.90 -14.15
CA ASP A 297 -14.14 -10.87 -14.48
C ASP A 297 -12.79 -10.39 -13.97
N PHE A 298 -12.51 -9.08 -14.15
CA PHE A 298 -11.29 -8.44 -13.66
C PHE A 298 -11.57 -7.13 -12.93
N VAL A 299 -10.87 -6.89 -11.84
CA VAL A 299 -10.77 -5.59 -11.20
C VAL A 299 -9.30 -5.21 -11.11
N ILE A 300 -8.93 -4.14 -11.79
CA ILE A 300 -7.59 -3.59 -11.82
C ILE A 300 -7.54 -2.38 -10.90
N VAL A 301 -6.70 -2.45 -9.89
CA VAL A 301 -6.52 -1.38 -8.90
C VAL A 301 -5.12 -0.81 -9.06
N ASP A 302 -5.01 0.43 -9.53
CA ASP A 302 -3.72 1.14 -9.63
C ASP A 302 -3.43 1.94 -8.37
N GLU A 303 -2.16 2.29 -8.16
CA GLU A 303 -1.66 3.04 -6.98
C GLU A 303 -2.05 2.38 -5.64
N VAL A 304 -2.01 1.05 -5.57
CA VAL A 304 -2.41 0.27 -4.37
C VAL A 304 -1.58 0.64 -3.14
N SER A 305 -0.35 1.14 -3.30
CA SER A 305 0.49 1.64 -2.21
C SER A 305 -0.18 2.73 -1.36
N MET A 306 -1.17 3.44 -1.91
CA MET A 306 -1.94 4.47 -1.20
C MET A 306 -3.18 3.93 -0.47
N LEU A 307 -3.54 2.65 -0.64
CA LEU A 307 -4.66 2.04 0.08
C LEU A 307 -4.22 1.60 1.46
N ASP A 308 -5.06 1.89 2.47
CA ASP A 308 -4.88 1.31 3.79
C ASP A 308 -5.31 -0.17 3.83
N VAL A 309 -4.83 -0.89 4.85
CA VAL A 309 -5.11 -2.32 5.02
C VAL A 309 -6.61 -2.63 5.09
N SER A 310 -7.41 -1.76 5.71
CA SER A 310 -8.85 -1.97 5.87
C SER A 310 -9.61 -1.79 4.54
N LEU A 311 -9.22 -0.82 3.72
CA LEU A 311 -9.86 -0.58 2.42
C LEU A 311 -9.46 -1.67 1.42
N LEU A 312 -8.21 -2.11 1.46
CA LEU A 312 -7.72 -3.22 0.63
C LEU A 312 -8.45 -4.53 0.98
N ALA A 313 -8.61 -4.84 2.27
CA ALA A 313 -9.38 -6.01 2.71
C ALA A 313 -10.83 -5.96 2.20
N LYS A 314 -11.48 -4.79 2.22
CA LYS A 314 -12.84 -4.63 1.68
C LYS A 314 -12.91 -4.90 0.17
N VAL A 315 -11.92 -4.47 -0.61
CA VAL A 315 -11.86 -4.81 -2.05
C VAL A 315 -11.81 -6.32 -2.22
N ILE A 316 -10.93 -6.99 -1.49
CA ILE A 316 -10.76 -8.45 -1.56
C ILE A 316 -12.03 -9.19 -1.13
N GLU A 317 -12.61 -8.80 0.01
CA GLU A 317 -13.80 -9.44 0.59
C GLU A 317 -15.02 -9.34 -0.35
N HIS A 318 -15.16 -8.20 -1.05
CA HIS A 318 -16.30 -7.95 -1.95
C HIS A 318 -16.04 -8.40 -3.40
N ALA A 319 -14.91 -9.05 -3.66
CA ALA A 319 -14.52 -9.58 -4.97
C ALA A 319 -14.15 -11.08 -4.91
N PRO A 320 -15.01 -11.98 -4.36
CA PRO A 320 -14.63 -13.37 -4.09
C PRO A 320 -14.29 -14.15 -5.37
N SER A 321 -14.99 -13.89 -6.45
CA SER A 321 -14.87 -14.62 -7.73
C SER A 321 -14.06 -13.86 -8.79
N THR A 322 -13.66 -12.63 -8.53
CA THR A 322 -13.00 -11.71 -9.45
C THR A 322 -11.49 -11.96 -9.50
N HIS A 323 -10.87 -11.82 -10.68
CA HIS A 323 -9.42 -11.70 -10.81
C HIS A 323 -8.99 -10.28 -10.42
N LEU A 324 -8.36 -10.15 -9.27
CA LEU A 324 -7.83 -8.89 -8.76
C LEU A 324 -6.41 -8.66 -9.28
N VAL A 325 -6.19 -7.54 -9.93
CA VAL A 325 -4.86 -7.11 -10.40
C VAL A 325 -4.47 -5.86 -9.63
N PHE A 326 -3.58 -6.00 -8.66
CA PHE A 326 -3.07 -4.89 -7.87
C PHE A 326 -1.81 -4.34 -8.50
N VAL A 327 -1.81 -3.03 -8.75
CA VAL A 327 -0.70 -2.34 -9.41
C VAL A 327 -0.23 -1.21 -8.51
N GLY A 328 1.08 -1.09 -8.33
CA GLY A 328 1.62 -0.04 -7.47
C GLY A 328 3.13 -0.05 -7.42
N ASP A 329 3.67 0.77 -6.54
CA ASP A 329 5.09 0.88 -6.29
C ASP A 329 5.33 0.60 -4.81
N ALA A 330 5.98 -0.52 -4.50
CA ALA A 330 6.26 -0.92 -3.12
C ALA A 330 7.26 0.01 -2.41
N ASP A 331 8.05 0.76 -3.19
CA ASP A 331 9.06 1.68 -2.67
C ASP A 331 8.54 3.11 -2.47
N GLN A 332 7.30 3.40 -2.91
CA GLN A 332 6.65 4.67 -2.60
C GLN A 332 6.22 4.75 -1.13
N LEU A 333 5.99 5.98 -0.67
CA LEU A 333 5.47 6.23 0.67
C LEU A 333 4.17 5.43 0.88
N ALA A 334 4.08 4.78 2.02
CA ALA A 334 2.88 4.06 2.44
C ALA A 334 1.66 4.99 2.52
N SER A 335 0.48 4.40 2.60
CA SER A 335 -0.78 5.12 2.79
C SER A 335 -0.72 6.06 4.01
N VAL A 336 -1.50 7.13 3.99
CA VAL A 336 -1.63 8.06 5.14
C VAL A 336 -2.32 7.37 6.32
N ASN A 337 -3.17 6.38 6.04
CA ASN A 337 -3.84 5.55 7.04
C ASN A 337 -2.99 4.30 7.36
N VAL A 338 -3.42 3.55 8.38
CA VAL A 338 -2.67 2.43 8.96
C VAL A 338 -2.37 1.33 7.94
N GLY A 339 -1.10 0.91 7.90
CA GLY A 339 -0.58 -0.24 7.18
C GLY A 339 0.08 0.09 5.83
N ALA A 340 1.23 -0.52 5.58
CA ALA A 340 1.94 -0.49 4.29
C ALA A 340 1.50 -1.68 3.42
N ALA A 341 0.18 -1.86 3.24
CA ALA A 341 -0.44 -3.10 2.79
C ALA A 341 0.21 -3.72 1.53
N LEU A 342 0.57 -2.91 0.52
CA LEU A 342 1.21 -3.43 -0.69
C LEU A 342 2.61 -4.01 -0.41
N ARG A 343 3.43 -3.30 0.38
CA ARG A 343 4.77 -3.76 0.75
C ARG A 343 4.67 -5.04 1.58
N ASP A 344 3.81 -5.03 2.60
CA ASP A 344 3.62 -6.18 3.50
C ASP A 344 3.14 -7.42 2.74
N MET A 345 2.25 -7.24 1.74
CA MET A 345 1.81 -8.33 0.85
C MET A 345 2.96 -8.90 0.02
N ILE A 346 3.83 -8.05 -0.54
CA ILE A 346 4.96 -8.47 -1.37
C ILE A 346 6.01 -9.18 -0.51
N ASP A 347 6.40 -8.57 0.62
CA ASP A 347 7.40 -9.13 1.52
C ASP A 347 6.90 -10.44 2.14
N GLY A 348 5.63 -10.49 2.55
CA GLY A 348 4.99 -11.71 3.05
C GLY A 348 4.93 -12.83 2.00
N ALA A 349 4.59 -12.49 0.75
CA ALA A 349 4.58 -13.45 -0.35
C ALA A 349 5.98 -14.01 -0.63
N GLU A 350 7.01 -13.19 -0.60
CA GLU A 350 8.41 -13.61 -0.78
C GLU A 350 8.89 -14.51 0.36
N LEU A 351 8.65 -14.10 1.61
CA LEU A 351 9.02 -14.88 2.80
C LEU A 351 8.33 -16.26 2.82
N ALA A 352 7.08 -16.32 2.37
CA ALA A 352 6.31 -17.55 2.29
C ALA A 352 6.57 -18.37 1.01
N GLY A 353 7.45 -17.92 0.10
CA GLY A 353 7.73 -18.60 -1.17
C GLY A 353 6.58 -18.55 -2.18
N LEU A 354 5.65 -17.59 -2.05
CA LEU A 354 4.47 -17.41 -2.90
C LEU A 354 4.80 -16.59 -4.17
N SER A 355 5.88 -16.91 -4.86
CA SER A 355 6.41 -16.12 -6.00
C SER A 355 5.48 -16.06 -7.22
N GLY A 356 4.53 -17.01 -7.33
CA GLY A 356 3.63 -17.14 -8.50
C GLY A 356 2.50 -16.12 -8.60
N ILE A 357 2.53 -15.02 -7.84
CA ILE A 357 1.51 -13.96 -7.84
C ILE A 357 2.09 -12.55 -7.92
N VAL A 358 3.41 -12.39 -7.76
CA VAL A 358 4.10 -11.10 -7.77
C VAL A 358 4.98 -10.96 -9.00
N SER A 359 4.81 -9.87 -9.75
CA SER A 359 5.65 -9.49 -10.89
C SER A 359 6.34 -8.16 -10.61
N LYS A 360 7.68 -8.18 -10.46
CA LYS A 360 8.49 -6.97 -10.22
C LYS A 360 9.07 -6.46 -11.54
N LEU A 361 8.54 -5.34 -12.04
CA LEU A 361 9.01 -4.69 -13.27
C LEU A 361 10.30 -3.91 -12.99
N ASN A 362 11.42 -4.39 -13.52
CA ASN A 362 12.74 -3.84 -13.22
C ASN A 362 13.30 -2.95 -14.35
N VAL A 363 12.75 -3.02 -15.57
CA VAL A 363 13.25 -2.24 -16.72
C VAL A 363 12.73 -0.82 -16.63
N ASN A 364 13.63 0.14 -16.60
CA ASN A 364 13.29 1.55 -16.60
C ASN A 364 13.24 2.10 -18.03
N TYR A 365 12.10 2.67 -18.42
CA TYR A 365 11.87 3.24 -19.74
C TYR A 365 11.82 4.78 -19.76
N ARG A 366 11.83 5.43 -18.59
CA ARG A 366 11.56 6.88 -18.46
C ARG A 366 12.74 7.70 -17.96
N PHE A 367 13.53 7.17 -17.05
CA PHE A 367 14.60 7.91 -16.39
C PHE A 367 15.97 7.50 -16.92
N ARG A 368 16.95 8.42 -16.82
CA ARG A 368 18.36 8.08 -17.05
C ARG A 368 18.82 7.05 -16.02
N SER A 369 19.74 6.18 -16.44
CA SER A 369 20.26 5.09 -15.58
C SER A 369 20.82 5.60 -14.25
N GLU A 370 21.41 6.80 -14.25
CA GLU A 370 22.04 7.43 -13.09
C GLU A 370 21.01 7.80 -12.01
N ILE A 371 19.83 8.29 -12.42
CA ILE A 371 18.73 8.61 -11.49
C ILE A 371 18.16 7.33 -10.88
N ASP A 372 18.04 6.26 -11.68
CA ASP A 372 17.54 4.97 -11.20
C ASP A 372 18.53 4.31 -10.21
N GLU A 373 19.83 4.41 -10.48
CA GLU A 373 20.90 3.94 -9.59
C GLU A 373 20.88 4.69 -8.23
N PHE A 374 20.76 6.02 -8.28
CA PHE A 374 20.65 6.86 -7.09
C PHE A 374 19.40 6.53 -6.26
N ALA A 375 18.23 6.47 -6.90
CA ALA A 375 16.98 6.13 -6.23
C ALA A 375 17.04 4.73 -5.61
N SER A 376 17.64 3.78 -6.31
CA SER A 376 17.83 2.41 -5.81
C SER A 376 18.74 2.34 -4.60
N ALA A 377 19.82 3.14 -4.55
CA ALA A 377 20.71 3.24 -3.39
C ALA A 377 19.96 3.81 -2.17
N ILE A 378 19.15 4.86 -2.37
CA ILE A 378 18.31 5.44 -1.31
C ILE A 378 17.31 4.42 -0.78
N ASN A 379 16.62 3.69 -1.66
CA ASN A 379 15.61 2.70 -1.28
C ASN A 379 16.22 1.53 -0.47
N ARG A 380 17.48 1.18 -0.73
CA ARG A 380 18.22 0.20 0.07
C ARG A 380 18.76 0.77 1.39
N GLY A 381 18.59 2.07 1.66
CA GLY A 381 19.17 2.73 2.84
C GLY A 381 20.71 2.86 2.77
N ASN A 382 21.31 2.71 1.58
CA ASN A 382 22.76 2.77 1.40
C ASN A 382 23.19 4.21 1.08
N ALA A 383 23.45 4.98 2.15
CA ALA A 383 23.83 6.40 2.03
C ALA A 383 25.17 6.59 1.31
N ASP A 384 26.15 5.71 1.53
CA ASP A 384 27.49 5.82 0.93
C ASP A 384 27.41 5.63 -0.59
N GLU A 385 26.68 4.61 -1.05
CA GLU A 385 26.44 4.37 -2.47
C GLU A 385 25.67 5.53 -3.12
N ALA A 386 24.63 6.05 -2.45
CA ALA A 386 23.89 7.21 -2.94
C ALA A 386 24.79 8.44 -3.12
N LEU A 387 25.67 8.73 -2.15
CA LEU A 387 26.64 9.81 -2.23
C LEU A 387 27.69 9.57 -3.35
N GLU A 388 28.11 8.33 -3.54
CA GLU A 388 29.02 7.96 -4.62
C GLU A 388 28.39 8.17 -6.00
N VAL A 389 27.17 7.73 -6.21
CA VAL A 389 26.43 7.96 -7.47
C VAL A 389 26.26 9.45 -7.74
N MET A 390 25.88 10.22 -6.73
CA MET A 390 25.75 11.68 -6.84
C MET A 390 27.08 12.34 -7.22
N SER A 391 28.20 11.88 -6.66
CA SER A 391 29.54 12.44 -6.97
C SER A 391 30.02 12.08 -8.37
N ARG A 392 29.64 10.91 -8.89
CA ARG A 392 29.94 10.46 -10.26
C ARG A 392 29.13 11.22 -11.32
N HIS A 393 27.93 11.69 -10.96
CA HIS A 393 26.98 12.29 -11.92
C HIS A 393 26.47 13.68 -11.46
N PRO A 394 27.37 14.67 -11.24
CA PRO A 394 26.99 15.98 -10.72
C PRO A 394 26.12 16.80 -11.68
N ASP A 395 26.12 16.45 -12.97
CA ASP A 395 25.30 17.11 -13.99
C ASP A 395 23.84 16.64 -13.97
N VAL A 396 23.58 15.47 -13.38
CA VAL A 396 22.26 14.81 -13.31
C VAL A 396 21.67 14.94 -11.91
N ILE A 397 22.51 14.82 -10.88
CA ILE A 397 22.09 14.77 -9.48
C ILE A 397 22.84 15.85 -8.72
N ARG A 398 22.12 16.83 -8.16
CA ARG A 398 22.70 17.94 -7.43
C ARG A 398 22.27 17.92 -5.98
N ARG A 399 23.19 18.31 -5.10
CA ARG A 399 22.93 18.53 -3.69
C ARG A 399 22.70 20.02 -3.42
N ALA A 400 21.50 20.40 -3.01
CA ALA A 400 21.25 21.71 -2.45
C ALA A 400 21.78 21.77 -1.01
N THR A 401 22.61 22.73 -0.71
CA THR A 401 23.19 22.93 0.64
C THR A 401 22.28 23.70 1.58
N LYS A 402 21.36 24.50 1.02
CA LYS A 402 20.32 25.24 1.75
C LYS A 402 18.99 25.20 1.00
N ALA A 403 17.88 25.24 1.75
CA ALA A 403 16.54 25.29 1.17
C ALA A 403 16.33 26.49 0.22
N ASP A 404 16.93 27.65 0.55
CA ASP A 404 16.86 28.89 -0.27
C ASP A 404 17.55 28.75 -1.62
N ASP A 405 18.59 27.93 -1.72
CA ASP A 405 19.30 27.67 -2.97
C ASP A 405 18.40 26.82 -3.89
N LEU A 406 17.70 25.83 -3.32
CA LEU A 406 16.74 24.99 -4.04
C LEU A 406 15.55 25.81 -4.58
N VAL A 407 15.04 26.75 -3.79
CA VAL A 407 13.96 27.66 -4.22
C VAL A 407 14.44 28.57 -5.35
N ARG A 408 15.63 29.16 -5.24
CA ARG A 408 16.19 30.02 -6.29
C ARG A 408 16.42 29.27 -7.62
N GLU A 409 17.02 28.09 -7.55
CA GLU A 409 17.24 27.26 -8.75
C GLU A 409 15.93 26.83 -9.41
N ASN A 410 14.91 26.43 -8.62
CA ASN A 410 13.61 26.09 -9.16
C ASN A 410 12.87 27.28 -9.79
N VAL A 411 12.98 28.48 -9.21
CA VAL A 411 12.41 29.70 -9.78
C VAL A 411 13.12 30.05 -11.11
N GLN A 412 14.45 29.96 -11.15
CA GLN A 412 15.21 30.20 -12.38
C GLN A 412 14.85 29.19 -13.46
N TRP A 413 14.79 27.89 -13.12
CA TRP A 413 14.37 26.84 -14.03
C TRP A 413 12.95 27.08 -14.59
N ALA A 414 11.99 27.47 -13.73
CA ALA A 414 10.62 27.76 -14.14
C ALA A 414 10.55 28.97 -15.09
N GLN A 415 11.37 30.02 -14.86
CA GLN A 415 11.49 31.16 -15.74
C GLN A 415 12.09 30.77 -17.09
N ASP A 416 13.14 29.97 -17.12
CA ASP A 416 13.79 29.48 -18.34
C ASP A 416 12.83 28.60 -19.15
N LEU A 417 12.03 27.76 -18.48
CA LEU A 417 11.00 26.93 -19.13
C LEU A 417 9.89 27.81 -19.74
N GLN A 418 9.44 28.84 -19.02
CA GLN A 418 8.45 29.78 -19.51
C GLN A 418 8.95 30.56 -20.74
N MET A 419 10.18 31.03 -20.70
CA MET A 419 10.81 31.71 -21.84
C MET A 419 10.96 30.80 -23.05
N SER A 420 11.38 29.56 -22.83
CA SER A 420 11.47 28.53 -23.89
C SER A 420 10.12 28.19 -24.49
N ALA A 421 9.05 28.10 -23.68
CA ALA A 421 7.69 27.89 -24.15
C ALA A 421 7.17 29.07 -25.01
N ILE A 422 7.48 30.30 -24.59
CA ILE A 422 7.15 31.52 -25.36
C ILE A 422 7.87 31.53 -26.73
N ALA A 423 9.16 31.19 -26.73
CA ALA A 423 9.98 31.11 -27.94
C ALA A 423 9.45 30.02 -28.90
N SER A 424 9.06 28.87 -28.38
CA SER A 424 8.42 27.81 -29.20
C SER A 424 7.08 28.24 -29.76
N ALA A 425 6.23 28.93 -28.99
CA ALA A 425 4.95 29.46 -29.45
C ALA A 425 5.11 30.54 -30.53
N ARG A 426 6.27 31.22 -30.60
CA ARG A 426 6.64 32.18 -31.65
C ARG A 426 7.30 31.53 -32.86
N GLY A 427 7.51 30.21 -32.84
CA GLY A 427 8.20 29.49 -33.91
C GLY A 427 9.71 29.69 -33.96
N GLU A 428 10.30 30.22 -32.89
CA GLU A 428 11.74 30.49 -32.76
C GLU A 428 12.55 29.25 -32.37
N THR A 429 11.88 28.26 -31.75
CA THR A 429 12.48 26.97 -31.32
C THR A 429 11.52 25.81 -31.53
N SER A 430 12.03 24.59 -31.71
CA SER A 430 11.21 23.37 -31.83
C SER A 430 10.57 22.94 -30.52
N PRO A 431 9.34 22.39 -30.49
CA PRO A 431 8.75 21.81 -29.32
C PRO A 431 9.61 20.69 -28.66
N SER A 432 10.43 20.00 -29.45
CA SER A 432 11.38 18.99 -28.96
C SER A 432 12.50 19.58 -28.10
N ASP A 433 12.87 20.85 -28.31
CA ASP A 433 13.91 21.53 -27.52
C ASP A 433 13.39 21.92 -26.12
N LEU A 434 12.07 21.93 -25.92
CA LEU A 434 11.42 22.14 -24.62
C LEU A 434 11.52 20.91 -23.70
N ILE A 435 11.60 19.71 -24.28
CA ILE A 435 11.64 18.44 -23.56
C ILE A 435 13.07 18.08 -23.17
N ALA A 436 14.07 18.65 -23.84
CA ALA A 436 15.49 18.38 -23.60
C ALA A 436 16.12 19.24 -22.50
N LYS A 437 15.42 20.24 -21.97
CA LYS A 437 15.81 21.10 -20.83
C LYS A 437 15.03 20.71 -19.56
#